data_95ea1f67658873a2b6cfdf51a8011ee4
#
_entry.id   95ea1f67658873a2b6cfdf51a8011ee4
#
_cell.length_a   1.000
_cell.length_b   1.000
_cell.length_c   1.000
_cell.angle_alpha   90.00
_cell.angle_beta   90.00
_cell.angle_gamma   90.00
#
_symmetry.space_group_name_H-M   'P 1'
#
loop_
_entity.id
_entity.type
_entity.pdbx_description
1 polymer ?
#
loop_
_entity_poly.entity_id
_entity_poly.type
_entity_poly.pdbx_seq_one_letter_code
_entity_poly.pdbx_strand_id
1 'polypeptide(L)'
;NFDYIICHGVFSWVPDPVRQKILSVSSQRLNPNGVAYVSYNTYPGWHMRGMIRDMMRFHAAKFATPAQRVAQARALLDFLAQSAPKDGGAYSALLRAELETLRHQADHY
;
A
#
# COMPACT_ATOMS: atom_id res chain seq x y z
N ASN A 1 17.74 19.05 -15.72
CA ASN A 1 16.88 18.16 -16.49
C ASN A 1 17.41 16.72 -16.43
N PHE A 2 16.54 15.74 -16.63
CA PHE A 2 16.83 14.32 -16.48
C PHE A 2 16.36 13.54 -17.70
N ASP A 3 17.07 12.48 -18.03
CA ASP A 3 16.64 11.53 -19.06
C ASP A 3 15.63 10.51 -18.52
N TYR A 4 15.72 10.21 -17.21
CA TYR A 4 14.80 9.30 -16.52
C TYR A 4 14.34 9.89 -15.20
N ILE A 5 13.04 9.79 -14.94
CA ILE A 5 12.43 10.08 -13.64
C ILE A 5 11.63 8.86 -13.22
N ILE A 6 11.92 8.31 -12.03
CA ILE A 6 11.29 7.10 -11.53
C ILE A 6 10.56 7.42 -10.23
N CYS A 7 9.24 7.16 -10.21
CA CYS A 7 8.38 7.23 -9.04
C CYS A 7 7.73 5.86 -8.83
N HIS A 8 8.43 4.97 -8.14
CA HIS A 8 7.98 3.60 -7.91
C HIS A 8 7.50 3.41 -6.47
N GLY A 9 6.27 2.88 -6.32
CA GLY A 9 5.71 2.56 -5.00
C GLY A 9 5.30 3.77 -4.16
N VAL A 10 5.13 4.96 -4.73
CA VAL A 10 4.83 6.21 -4.00
C VAL A 10 3.48 6.81 -4.37
N PHE A 11 3.16 6.87 -5.65
CA PHE A 11 2.05 7.66 -6.20
C PHE A 11 0.68 7.32 -5.58
N SER A 12 0.42 6.06 -5.28
CA SER A 12 -0.85 5.62 -4.67
C SER A 12 -1.01 6.03 -3.21
N TRP A 13 0.08 6.39 -2.52
CA TRP A 13 0.11 6.59 -1.08
C TRP A 13 0.14 8.06 -0.65
N VAL A 14 0.30 8.96 -1.60
CA VAL A 14 0.43 10.39 -1.34
C VAL A 14 -0.87 11.13 -1.66
N PRO A 15 -1.16 12.27 -0.99
CA PRO A 15 -2.33 13.10 -1.28
C PRO A 15 -2.30 13.71 -2.68
N ASP A 16 -3.46 14.08 -3.20
CA ASP A 16 -3.60 14.63 -4.56
C ASP A 16 -2.67 15.81 -4.89
N PRO A 17 -2.45 16.80 -4.01
CA PRO A 17 -1.51 17.88 -4.30
C PRO A 17 -0.09 17.38 -4.57
N VAL A 18 0.33 16.32 -3.85
CA VAL A 18 1.65 15.69 -4.05
C VAL A 18 1.69 14.93 -5.37
N ARG A 19 0.62 14.21 -5.73
CA ARG A 19 0.49 13.53 -7.03
C ARG A 19 0.63 14.52 -8.19
N GLN A 20 -0.10 15.64 -8.11
CA GLN A 20 -0.01 16.71 -9.12
C GLN A 20 1.41 17.28 -9.21
N LYS A 21 2.09 17.42 -8.05
CA LYS A 21 3.47 17.91 -8.04
C LYS A 21 4.45 16.92 -8.68
N ILE A 22 4.27 15.63 -8.44
CA ILE A 22 5.08 14.57 -9.08
C ILE A 22 4.95 14.66 -10.61
N LEU A 23 3.72 14.74 -11.12
CA LEU A 23 3.48 14.86 -12.56
C LEU A 23 4.04 16.16 -13.15
N SER A 24 3.85 17.28 -12.46
CA SER A 24 4.37 18.58 -12.87
C SER A 24 5.90 18.60 -12.92
N VAL A 25 6.57 18.06 -11.90
CA VAL A 25 8.04 17.95 -11.87
C VAL A 25 8.53 17.05 -13.01
N SER A 26 7.86 15.91 -13.23
CA SER A 26 8.20 15.02 -14.34
C SER A 26 8.12 15.74 -15.67
N SER A 27 7.02 16.46 -15.93
CA SER A 27 6.85 17.22 -17.18
C SER A 27 7.90 18.32 -17.37
N GLN A 28 8.24 19.06 -16.29
CA GLN A 28 9.13 20.22 -16.37
C GLN A 28 10.63 19.87 -16.38
N ARG A 29 10.99 18.69 -15.86
CA ARG A 29 12.39 18.33 -15.64
C ARG A 29 12.90 17.20 -16.53
N LEU A 30 12.06 16.62 -17.37
CA LEU A 30 12.52 15.68 -18.39
C LEU A 30 13.20 16.43 -19.54
N ASN A 31 14.23 15.83 -20.09
CA ASN A 31 14.78 16.19 -21.38
C ASN A 31 13.76 15.87 -22.51
N PRO A 32 13.90 16.43 -23.71
CA PRO A 32 12.93 16.27 -24.80
C PRO A 32 12.60 14.80 -25.15
N ASN A 33 13.55 13.89 -24.99
CA ASN A 33 13.38 12.44 -25.23
C ASN A 33 13.43 11.63 -23.94
N GLY A 34 13.25 12.29 -22.79
CA GLY A 34 13.28 11.63 -21.48
C GLY A 34 12.01 10.84 -21.19
N VAL A 35 12.12 9.90 -20.28
CA VAL A 35 11.02 8.99 -19.87
C VAL A 35 10.75 9.13 -18.37
N ALA A 36 9.48 9.32 -18.01
CA ALA A 36 9.03 9.18 -16.63
C ALA A 36 8.31 7.84 -16.44
N TYR A 37 8.74 7.11 -15.41
CA TYR A 37 8.05 5.91 -14.96
C TYR A 37 7.34 6.20 -13.63
N VAL A 38 6.02 6.02 -13.61
CA VAL A 38 5.20 6.19 -12.41
C VAL A 38 4.37 4.94 -12.19
N SER A 39 4.61 4.23 -11.08
CA SER A 39 3.79 3.08 -10.71
C SER A 39 2.70 3.46 -9.72
N TYR A 40 1.54 2.85 -9.87
CA TYR A 40 0.41 3.05 -8.97
C TYR A 40 -0.49 1.80 -8.94
N ASN A 41 -1.27 1.69 -7.86
CA ASN A 41 -2.21 0.59 -7.69
C ASN A 41 -3.51 0.87 -8.43
N THR A 42 -4.09 -0.14 -9.04
CA THR A 42 -5.31 -0.02 -9.84
C THR A 42 -6.39 -1.00 -9.40
N TYR A 43 -7.63 -0.61 -9.57
CA TYR A 43 -8.78 -1.51 -9.48
C TYR A 43 -8.97 -2.28 -10.80
N PRO A 44 -9.52 -3.49 -10.80
CA PRO A 44 -10.07 -4.22 -9.65
C PRO A 44 -9.04 -4.96 -8.79
N GLY A 45 -7.80 -5.10 -9.23
CA GLY A 45 -6.77 -5.90 -8.54
C GLY A 45 -6.53 -5.48 -7.09
N TRP A 46 -6.55 -4.18 -6.81
CA TRP A 46 -6.33 -3.66 -5.47
C TRP A 46 -7.48 -3.91 -4.50
N HIS A 47 -8.68 -4.26 -4.95
CA HIS A 47 -9.83 -4.51 -4.07
C HIS A 47 -9.57 -5.59 -3.01
N MET A 48 -8.90 -6.65 -3.37
CA MET A 48 -8.60 -7.74 -2.44
C MET A 48 -7.67 -7.28 -1.30
N ARG A 49 -6.62 -6.56 -1.62
CA ARG A 49 -5.71 -6.00 -0.61
C ARG A 49 -6.33 -4.82 0.12
N GLY A 50 -7.11 -4.01 -0.58
CA GLY A 50 -7.84 -2.87 -0.03
C GLY A 50 -8.81 -3.28 1.08
N MET A 51 -9.50 -4.39 0.93
CA MET A 51 -10.39 -4.94 1.95
C MET A 51 -9.64 -5.19 3.28
N ILE A 52 -8.51 -5.86 3.22
CA ILE A 52 -7.69 -6.15 4.41
C ILE A 52 -7.14 -4.85 5.00
N ARG A 53 -6.63 -3.96 4.16
CA ARG A 53 -6.14 -2.64 4.58
C ARG A 53 -7.21 -1.82 5.29
N ASP A 54 -8.43 -1.83 4.80
CA ASP A 54 -9.55 -1.11 5.41
C ASP A 54 -9.92 -1.67 6.78
N MET A 55 -9.90 -3.00 6.96
CA MET A 55 -10.08 -3.62 8.27
C MET A 55 -8.97 -3.21 9.26
N MET A 56 -7.73 -3.23 8.82
CA MET A 56 -6.57 -2.82 9.62
C MET A 56 -6.67 -1.35 10.03
N ARG A 57 -7.01 -0.46 9.11
CA ARG A 57 -7.20 0.97 9.37
C ARG A 57 -8.35 1.25 10.32
N PHE A 58 -9.47 0.58 10.15
CA PHE A 58 -10.62 0.71 11.04
C PHE A 58 -10.26 0.34 12.48
N HIS A 59 -9.59 -0.79 12.67
CA HIS A 59 -9.12 -1.21 13.99
C HIS A 59 -8.09 -0.24 14.58
N ALA A 60 -7.13 0.20 13.76
CA ALA A 60 -6.02 1.05 14.20
C ALA A 60 -6.45 2.49 14.52
N ALA A 61 -7.56 2.98 13.97
CA ALA A 61 -7.99 4.37 14.07
C ALA A 61 -8.20 4.86 15.52
N LYS A 62 -8.50 3.96 16.45
CA LYS A 62 -8.69 4.27 17.89
C LYS A 62 -7.40 4.47 18.67
N PHE A 63 -6.24 4.20 18.09
CA PHE A 63 -4.93 4.38 18.73
C PHE A 63 -4.33 5.74 18.40
N ALA A 64 -3.63 6.35 19.36
CA ALA A 64 -3.23 7.74 19.28
C ALA A 64 -2.01 7.98 18.37
N THR A 65 -0.99 7.13 18.45
CA THR A 65 0.28 7.34 17.75
C THR A 65 0.40 6.51 16.47
N PRO A 66 1.12 6.97 15.45
CA PRO A 66 1.39 6.19 14.24
C PRO A 66 2.03 4.83 14.55
N ALA A 67 2.98 4.76 15.46
CA ALA A 67 3.64 3.51 15.85
C ALA A 67 2.64 2.50 16.45
N GLN A 68 1.74 2.95 17.33
CA GLN A 68 0.67 2.12 17.88
C GLN A 68 -0.29 1.64 16.79
N ARG A 69 -0.66 2.51 15.86
CA ARG A 69 -1.55 2.17 14.74
C ARG A 69 -0.96 1.08 13.86
N VAL A 70 0.32 1.18 13.50
CA VAL A 70 1.00 0.16 12.71
C VAL A 70 1.06 -1.17 13.48
N ALA A 71 1.48 -1.15 14.73
CA ALA A 71 1.55 -2.35 15.57
C ALA A 71 0.19 -3.04 15.71
N GLN A 72 -0.88 -2.28 15.94
CA GLN A 72 -2.24 -2.80 16.09
C GLN A 72 -2.83 -3.30 14.77
N ALA A 73 -2.56 -2.64 13.66
CA ALA A 73 -2.97 -3.09 12.33
C ALA A 73 -2.33 -4.45 11.99
N ARG A 74 -1.04 -4.61 12.24
CA ARG A 74 -0.32 -5.88 12.05
C ARG A 74 -0.83 -6.97 12.99
N ALA A 75 -1.08 -6.64 14.25
CA ALA A 75 -1.62 -7.57 15.24
C ALA A 75 -3.02 -8.07 14.85
N LEU A 76 -3.88 -7.20 14.32
CA LEU A 76 -5.20 -7.60 13.82
C LEU A 76 -5.07 -8.61 12.67
N LEU A 77 -4.23 -8.34 11.70
CA LEU A 77 -4.03 -9.23 10.55
C LEU A 77 -3.51 -10.59 10.99
N ASP A 78 -2.54 -10.60 11.91
CA ASP A 78 -1.98 -11.83 12.48
C ASP A 78 -3.07 -12.65 13.21
N PHE A 79 -3.87 -11.99 14.03
CA PHE A 79 -5.01 -12.61 14.71
C PHE A 79 -6.03 -13.21 13.72
N LEU A 80 -6.42 -12.45 12.69
CA LEU A 80 -7.39 -12.91 11.69
C LEU A 80 -6.84 -14.11 10.90
N ALA A 81 -5.58 -14.07 10.50
CA ALA A 81 -4.95 -15.16 9.77
C ALA A 81 -4.82 -16.44 10.60
N GLN A 82 -4.49 -16.33 11.89
CA GLN A 82 -4.42 -17.47 12.82
C GLN A 82 -5.80 -18.02 13.16
N SER A 83 -6.81 -17.17 13.26
CA SER A 83 -8.19 -17.56 13.60
C SER A 83 -8.96 -18.14 12.43
N ALA A 84 -8.51 -17.89 11.19
CA ALA A 84 -9.16 -18.38 9.99
C ALA A 84 -9.01 -19.91 9.88
N PRO A 85 -10.07 -20.65 9.53
CA PRO A 85 -10.00 -22.11 9.34
C PRO A 85 -8.96 -22.47 8.29
N LYS A 86 -8.22 -23.56 8.50
CA LYS A 86 -7.23 -24.06 7.53
C LYS A 86 -7.88 -24.36 6.17
N ASP A 87 -9.13 -24.83 6.19
CA ASP A 87 -9.93 -25.13 5.00
C ASP A 87 -10.93 -24.01 4.67
N GLY A 88 -10.69 -22.79 5.12
CA GLY A 88 -11.59 -21.64 5.02
C GLY A 88 -11.70 -21.00 3.63
N GLY A 89 -11.21 -21.66 2.59
CA GLY A 89 -11.33 -21.20 1.20
C GLY A 89 -10.49 -19.97 0.86
N ALA A 90 -10.95 -19.22 -0.14
CA ALA A 90 -10.23 -18.08 -0.70
C ALA A 90 -9.96 -16.95 0.31
N TYR A 91 -10.90 -16.67 1.21
CA TYR A 91 -10.74 -15.62 2.21
C TYR A 91 -9.59 -15.93 3.20
N SER A 92 -9.55 -17.16 3.70
CA SER A 92 -8.47 -17.59 4.60
C SER A 92 -7.11 -17.59 3.90
N ALA A 93 -7.06 -18.03 2.65
CA ALA A 93 -5.84 -18.00 1.84
C ALA A 93 -5.35 -16.56 1.60
N LEU A 94 -6.27 -15.63 1.33
CA LEU A 94 -5.95 -14.21 1.15
C LEU A 94 -5.36 -13.59 2.42
N LEU A 95 -5.95 -13.84 3.59
CA LEU A 95 -5.45 -13.33 4.87
C LEU A 95 -4.02 -13.82 5.15
N ARG A 96 -3.76 -15.11 4.92
CA ARG A 96 -2.41 -15.68 5.13
C ARG A 96 -1.38 -15.15 4.15
N ALA A 97 -1.76 -15.03 2.87
CA ALA A 97 -0.89 -14.48 1.85
C ALA A 97 -0.52 -13.01 2.13
N GLU A 98 -1.48 -12.22 2.58
CA GLU A 98 -1.24 -10.82 2.92
C GLU A 98 -0.38 -10.68 4.18
N LEU A 99 -0.60 -11.52 5.20
CA LEU A 99 0.26 -11.56 6.40
C LEU A 99 1.72 -11.85 6.02
N GLU A 100 1.95 -12.86 5.18
CA GLU A 100 3.30 -13.22 4.72
C GLU A 100 3.95 -12.07 3.93
N THR A 101 3.20 -11.44 3.05
CA THR A 101 3.68 -10.27 2.31
C THR A 101 4.10 -9.13 3.23
N LEU A 102 3.27 -8.80 4.22
CA LEU A 102 3.54 -7.69 5.16
C LEU A 102 4.67 -7.97 6.13
N ARG A 103 5.02 -9.23 6.40
CA ARG A 103 6.20 -9.56 7.22
C ARG A 103 7.50 -9.08 6.59
N HIS A 104 7.54 -8.95 5.27
CA HIS A 104 8.72 -8.56 4.51
C HIS A 104 8.67 -7.12 4.00
N GLN A 105 7.61 -6.38 4.29
CA GLN A 105 7.43 -4.99 3.85
C GLN A 105 7.65 -3.98 4.97
N ALA A 106 8.07 -2.78 4.57
CA ALA A 106 8.18 -1.65 5.48
C ALA A 106 6.78 -1.15 5.92
N ASP A 107 6.74 -0.45 7.05
CA ASP A 107 5.49 -0.06 7.72
C ASP A 107 4.61 0.93 6.96
N HIS A 108 5.12 1.52 5.89
CA HIS A 108 4.34 2.46 5.06
C HIS A 108 3.49 1.79 3.97
N TYR A 109 3.59 0.49 3.78
CA TYR A 109 2.77 -0.27 2.84
C TYR A 109 1.45 -0.75 3.44
#